data_14bbcc6025208a159ac974a330d7c031
#
_entry.id   14bbcc6025208a159ac974a330d7c031
#
_cell.length_a   1.000
_cell.length_b   1.000
_cell.length_c   1.000
_cell.angle_alpha   90.00
_cell.angle_beta   90.00
_cell.angle_gamma   90.00
#
_symmetry.space_group_name_H-M   'P 1'
#
loop_
_entity.id
_entity.type
_entity.pdbx_description
1 polymer ?
#
loop_
_entity_poly.entity_id
_entity_poly.type
_entity_poly.pdbx_seq_one_letter_code
_entity_poly.pdbx_strand_id
1 'polypeptide(L)'
;MTNKYVQYGCGLSAPKEWINFDVSPTLRIQKLPILGAVLKSSLSTSFPKNVQYGDIIKGLPVGDNSCDGLYCSHTLEHLSLEDFRIALENSFKILKKGGIFRCIVPDIEHLARKYISQLDSGNSVASISFIEDTLMGIKQRPKGLKGFIKSYYGNSHHLWMWDHKSLAEELKNAGFTQIRKCRYNDSEDDMFKYVEDESRFKNAVAIECRK
;
A
#
# COMPACT_ATOMS: atom_id res chain seq x y z
N MET A 1 27.41 -7.70 7.49
CA MET A 1 26.23 -6.89 7.81
C MET A 1 25.01 -7.73 7.50
N THR A 2 24.05 -7.85 8.39
CA THR A 2 22.80 -8.60 8.11
C THR A 2 21.93 -7.79 7.16
N ASN A 3 21.42 -8.43 6.12
CA ASN A 3 20.49 -7.82 5.17
C ASN A 3 19.22 -7.38 5.90
N LYS A 4 18.66 -6.23 5.53
CA LYS A 4 17.49 -5.65 6.15
C LYS A 4 16.39 -5.46 5.12
N TYR A 5 15.25 -6.08 5.38
CA TYR A 5 14.05 -6.01 4.57
C TYR A 5 12.92 -5.36 5.34
N VAL A 6 12.21 -4.45 4.72
CA VAL A 6 11.15 -3.64 5.33
C VAL A 6 9.90 -3.71 4.48
N GLN A 7 8.74 -3.89 5.11
CA GLN A 7 7.46 -3.63 4.46
C GLN A 7 6.63 -2.62 5.25
N TYR A 8 5.84 -1.81 4.57
CA TYR A 8 4.87 -0.91 5.16
C TYR A 8 3.48 -1.11 4.56
N GLY A 9 2.45 -0.78 5.36
CA GLY A 9 1.09 -1.17 5.03
C GLY A 9 0.91 -2.69 5.04
N CYS A 10 1.62 -3.38 5.95
CA CYS A 10 1.72 -4.84 5.94
C CYS A 10 0.40 -5.53 6.29
N GLY A 11 -0.55 -4.83 6.89
CA GLY A 11 -1.79 -5.43 7.36
C GLY A 11 -1.50 -6.60 8.30
N LEU A 12 -2.05 -7.76 7.99
CA LEU A 12 -1.87 -8.99 8.77
C LEU A 12 -0.72 -9.87 8.25
N SER A 13 -0.09 -9.54 7.11
CA SER A 13 1.07 -10.25 6.59
C SER A 13 2.33 -9.75 7.28
N ALA A 14 2.91 -10.55 8.18
CA ALA A 14 4.04 -10.12 8.98
C ALA A 14 5.08 -11.26 9.15
N PRO A 15 5.78 -11.66 8.07
CA PRO A 15 6.85 -12.65 8.17
C PRO A 15 7.96 -12.15 9.09
N LYS A 16 8.58 -13.07 9.81
CA LYS A 16 9.62 -12.74 10.81
C LYS A 16 10.94 -12.28 10.18
N GLU A 17 11.13 -12.60 8.92
CA GLU A 17 12.29 -12.23 8.09
C GLU A 17 12.27 -10.74 7.71
N TRP A 18 11.15 -10.08 7.88
CA TRP A 18 10.91 -8.69 7.51
C TRP A 18 10.60 -7.81 8.73
N ILE A 19 10.99 -6.56 8.67
CA ILE A 19 10.50 -5.53 9.60
C ILE A 19 9.16 -5.03 9.04
N ASN A 20 8.10 -5.23 9.81
CA ASN A 20 6.73 -5.06 9.36
C ASN A 20 6.13 -3.80 9.99
N PHE A 21 5.74 -2.82 9.17
CA PHE A 21 5.10 -1.58 9.62
C PHE A 21 3.68 -1.46 9.10
N ASP A 22 2.83 -0.88 9.95
CA ASP A 22 1.47 -0.49 9.58
C ASP A 22 1.06 0.78 10.32
N VAL A 23 0.20 1.60 9.70
CA VAL A 23 -0.26 2.89 10.24
C VAL A 23 -1.66 2.81 10.84
N SER A 24 -2.29 1.62 10.82
CA SER A 24 -3.67 1.43 11.25
C SER A 24 -3.94 1.97 12.67
N PRO A 25 -5.03 2.74 12.88
CA PRO A 25 -5.47 3.14 14.21
C PRO A 25 -5.71 1.96 15.15
N THR A 26 -6.19 0.83 14.62
CA THR A 26 -6.40 -0.40 15.39
C THR A 26 -5.08 -0.93 15.96
N LEU A 27 -3.99 -0.91 15.17
CA LEU A 27 -2.66 -1.29 15.64
C LEU A 27 -2.19 -0.35 16.76
N ARG A 28 -2.41 0.96 16.63
CA ARG A 28 -2.05 1.94 17.69
C ARG A 28 -2.76 1.62 18.99
N ILE A 29 -4.07 1.35 18.94
CA ILE A 29 -4.84 0.97 20.12
C ILE A 29 -4.31 -0.33 20.73
N GLN A 30 -4.06 -1.35 19.89
CA GLN A 30 -3.53 -2.65 20.31
C GLN A 30 -2.17 -2.54 21.03
N LYS A 31 -1.34 -1.56 20.66
CA LYS A 31 -0.01 -1.33 21.27
C LYS A 31 -0.05 -0.54 22.57
N LEU A 32 -1.19 0.02 23.00
CA LEU A 32 -1.31 0.71 24.27
C LEU A 32 -1.31 -0.31 25.44
N PRO A 33 -0.46 -0.13 26.48
CA PRO A 33 -0.23 -1.15 27.49
C PRO A 33 -1.49 -1.60 28.28
N ILE A 34 -2.40 -0.70 28.56
CA ILE A 34 -3.61 -0.98 29.37
C ILE A 34 -4.84 -1.09 28.47
N LEU A 35 -5.08 -0.11 27.59
CA LEU A 35 -6.23 -0.10 26.70
C LEU A 35 -6.19 -1.27 25.69
N GLY A 36 -5.01 -1.62 25.19
CA GLY A 36 -4.84 -2.73 24.26
C GLY A 36 -5.28 -4.07 24.86
N ALA A 37 -5.00 -4.31 26.13
CA ALA A 37 -5.41 -5.51 26.83
C ALA A 37 -6.94 -5.57 27.06
N VAL A 38 -7.55 -4.44 27.46
CA VAL A 38 -8.99 -4.34 27.74
C VAL A 38 -9.85 -4.37 26.48
N LEU A 39 -9.40 -3.70 25.41
CA LEU A 39 -10.16 -3.59 24.16
C LEU A 39 -9.88 -4.71 23.15
N LYS A 40 -8.96 -5.63 23.45
CA LYS A 40 -8.56 -6.71 22.54
C LYS A 40 -9.74 -7.56 22.04
N SER A 41 -10.73 -7.81 22.90
CA SER A 41 -11.96 -8.55 22.55
C SER A 41 -12.94 -7.73 21.69
N SER A 42 -12.83 -6.42 21.68
CA SER A 42 -13.70 -5.50 20.94
C SER A 42 -13.10 -5.00 19.63
N LEU A 43 -11.82 -5.31 19.38
CA LEU A 43 -11.15 -4.95 18.12
C LEU A 43 -11.56 -5.94 17.03
N SER A 44 -12.02 -5.44 15.90
CA SER A 44 -12.41 -6.24 14.73
C SER A 44 -11.25 -7.01 14.10
N THR A 45 -10.00 -6.59 14.36
CA THR A 45 -8.78 -7.15 13.77
C THR A 45 -7.67 -7.14 14.80
N SER A 46 -6.92 -8.26 14.91
CA SER A 46 -5.73 -8.36 15.76
C SER A 46 -4.48 -8.50 14.91
N PHE A 47 -3.60 -7.51 14.99
CA PHE A 47 -2.31 -7.54 14.29
C PHE A 47 -1.34 -8.52 14.92
N PRO A 48 -0.49 -9.21 14.14
CA PRO A 48 0.63 -10.00 14.64
C PRO A 48 1.54 -9.18 15.59
N LYS A 49 2.14 -9.83 16.57
CA LYS A 49 2.95 -9.15 17.61
C LYS A 49 4.17 -8.41 17.03
N ASN A 50 4.73 -8.91 15.94
CA ASN A 50 5.90 -8.35 15.27
C ASN A 50 5.57 -7.21 14.28
N VAL A 51 4.29 -6.81 14.15
CA VAL A 51 3.93 -5.59 13.42
C VAL A 51 4.21 -4.38 14.32
N GLN A 52 4.95 -3.42 13.78
CA GLN A 52 5.28 -2.16 14.43
C GLN A 52 4.41 -1.03 13.87
N TYR A 53 4.13 -0.02 14.68
CA TYR A 53 3.52 1.19 14.15
C TYR A 53 4.56 2.00 13.40
N GLY A 54 4.24 2.37 12.15
CA GLY A 54 5.09 3.22 11.31
C GLY A 54 4.27 3.86 10.20
N ASP A 55 4.52 5.14 9.97
CA ASP A 55 3.85 5.98 8.98
C ASP A 55 4.91 6.41 7.95
N ILE A 56 4.79 5.91 6.74
CA ILE A 56 5.76 6.18 5.68
C ILE A 56 5.79 7.66 5.28
N ILE A 57 4.68 8.38 5.46
CA ILE A 57 4.61 9.83 5.17
C ILE A 57 5.47 10.61 6.17
N LYS A 58 5.50 10.19 7.44
CA LYS A 58 6.32 10.80 8.50
C LYS A 58 7.75 10.27 8.55
N GLY A 59 8.05 9.26 7.74
CA GLY A 59 9.27 8.48 7.81
C GLY A 59 9.17 7.31 8.80
N LEU A 60 9.62 6.14 8.35
CA LEU A 60 9.70 4.96 9.21
C LEU A 60 10.91 5.08 10.17
N PRO A 61 10.87 4.43 11.35
CA PRO A 61 12.01 4.40 12.28
C PRO A 61 13.12 3.46 11.77
N VAL A 62 13.59 3.72 10.57
CA VAL A 62 14.60 2.96 9.84
C VAL A 62 15.66 3.94 9.34
N GLY A 63 16.93 3.61 9.55
CA GLY A 63 18.02 4.50 9.14
C GLY A 63 18.11 4.66 7.62
N ASP A 64 18.60 5.80 7.18
CA ASP A 64 18.85 6.08 5.77
C ASP A 64 19.85 5.08 5.19
N ASN A 65 19.68 4.72 3.92
CA ASN A 65 20.57 3.80 3.20
C ASN A 65 20.83 2.49 3.96
N SER A 66 19.82 1.95 4.64
CA SER A 66 20.00 0.78 5.50
C SER A 66 19.23 -0.47 5.06
N CYS A 67 18.27 -0.34 4.13
CA CYS A 67 17.45 -1.46 3.67
C CYS A 67 17.96 -2.03 2.36
N ASP A 68 17.98 -3.36 2.26
CA ASP A 68 18.30 -4.09 1.02
C ASP A 68 17.05 -4.26 0.15
N GLY A 69 15.89 -4.46 0.79
CA GLY A 69 14.60 -4.57 0.11
C GLY A 69 13.48 -3.83 0.84
N LEU A 70 12.57 -3.26 0.06
CA LEU A 70 11.37 -2.57 0.52
C LEU A 70 10.14 -3.09 -0.25
N TYR A 71 9.07 -3.34 0.47
CA TYR A 71 7.82 -3.85 -0.11
C TYR A 71 6.61 -3.06 0.36
N CYS A 72 5.69 -2.80 -0.56
CA CYS A 72 4.42 -2.16 -0.29
C CYS A 72 3.35 -2.69 -1.25
N SER A 73 2.22 -3.12 -0.72
CA SER A 73 1.12 -3.67 -1.52
C SER A 73 -0.22 -3.13 -1.06
N HIS A 74 -0.99 -2.57 -2.00
CA HIS A 74 -2.32 -2.01 -1.75
C HIS A 74 -2.36 -1.04 -0.56
N THR A 75 -1.47 -0.06 -0.61
CA THR A 75 -1.31 0.98 0.42
C THR A 75 -1.20 2.36 -0.21
N LEU A 76 -0.44 2.49 -1.30
CA LEU A 76 -0.13 3.79 -1.90
C LEU A 76 -1.35 4.46 -2.53
N GLU A 77 -2.35 3.70 -2.96
CA GLU A 77 -3.62 4.21 -3.48
C GLU A 77 -4.49 4.89 -2.42
N HIS A 78 -4.21 4.66 -1.14
CA HIS A 78 -4.89 5.32 -0.02
C HIS A 78 -4.27 6.67 0.35
N LEU A 79 -3.18 7.06 -0.31
CA LEU A 79 -2.51 8.34 -0.09
C LEU A 79 -3.02 9.40 -1.05
N SER A 80 -3.05 10.67 -0.60
CA SER A 80 -3.18 11.79 -1.53
C SER A 80 -1.95 11.86 -2.44
N LEU A 81 -2.04 12.56 -3.57
CA LEU A 81 -0.91 12.67 -4.50
C LEU A 81 0.37 13.20 -3.83
N GLU A 82 0.23 14.22 -2.98
CA GLU A 82 1.39 14.80 -2.29
C GLU A 82 1.95 13.85 -1.22
N ASP A 83 1.08 13.19 -0.43
CA ASP A 83 1.50 12.19 0.55
C ASP A 83 2.17 10.98 -0.12
N PHE A 84 1.68 10.58 -1.29
CA PHE A 84 2.29 9.54 -2.11
C PHE A 84 3.73 9.91 -2.52
N ARG A 85 3.96 11.14 -2.99
CA ARG A 85 5.30 11.61 -3.35
C ARG A 85 6.24 11.62 -2.15
N ILE A 86 5.77 12.09 -1.00
CA ILE A 86 6.52 12.03 0.26
C ILE A 86 6.84 10.57 0.63
N ALA A 87 5.89 9.66 0.46
CA ALA A 87 6.11 8.23 0.72
C ALA A 87 7.17 7.62 -0.21
N LEU A 88 7.22 8.02 -1.49
CA LEU A 88 8.27 7.60 -2.42
C LEU A 88 9.65 8.15 -2.03
N GLU A 89 9.74 9.43 -1.66
CA GLU A 89 10.99 10.05 -1.18
C GLU A 89 11.53 9.33 0.07
N ASN A 90 10.66 9.06 1.05
CA ASN A 90 11.04 8.34 2.26
C ASN A 90 11.42 6.88 1.95
N SER A 91 10.75 6.22 1.01
CA SER A 91 11.09 4.88 0.53
C SER A 91 12.47 4.86 -0.12
N PHE A 92 12.75 5.82 -0.99
CA PHE A 92 14.06 5.99 -1.62
C PHE A 92 15.15 6.25 -0.59
N LYS A 93 14.88 7.09 0.41
CA LYS A 93 15.84 7.50 1.44
C LYS A 93 16.35 6.31 2.25
N ILE A 94 15.48 5.41 2.70
CA ILE A 94 15.85 4.28 3.55
C ILE A 94 16.53 3.13 2.80
N LEU A 95 16.33 3.01 1.47
CA LEU A 95 16.98 1.99 0.66
C LEU A 95 18.48 2.25 0.51
N LYS A 96 19.29 1.20 0.53
CA LYS A 96 20.68 1.22 0.11
C LYS A 96 20.79 1.46 -1.40
N LYS A 97 21.94 1.94 -1.86
CA LYS A 97 22.26 1.95 -3.29
C LYS A 97 22.17 0.53 -3.86
N GLY A 98 21.40 0.36 -4.92
CA GLY A 98 21.09 -0.94 -5.52
C GLY A 98 19.99 -1.73 -4.79
N GLY A 99 19.47 -1.24 -3.67
CA GLY A 99 18.35 -1.86 -2.97
C GLY A 99 17.08 -1.89 -3.81
N ILE A 100 16.24 -2.90 -3.61
CA ILE A 100 15.05 -3.17 -4.40
C ILE A 100 13.81 -2.60 -3.71
N PHE A 101 12.99 -1.86 -4.45
CA PHE A 101 11.63 -1.52 -4.06
C PHE A 101 10.62 -2.22 -4.96
N ARG A 102 9.67 -2.93 -4.35
CA ARG A 102 8.52 -3.52 -5.06
C ARG A 102 7.24 -2.94 -4.50
N CYS A 103 6.41 -2.40 -5.39
CA CYS A 103 5.11 -1.86 -5.03
C CYS A 103 4.00 -2.40 -5.94
N ILE A 104 2.84 -2.63 -5.34
CA ILE A 104 1.64 -3.13 -6.02
C ILE A 104 0.47 -2.23 -5.66
N VAL A 105 -0.25 -1.77 -6.68
CA VAL A 105 -1.44 -0.92 -6.54
C VAL A 105 -2.53 -1.38 -7.53
N PRO A 106 -3.82 -1.12 -7.28
CA PRO A 106 -4.88 -1.40 -8.25
C PRO A 106 -4.65 -0.65 -9.56
N ASP A 107 -4.95 -1.30 -10.69
CA ASP A 107 -4.73 -0.76 -12.03
C ASP A 107 -5.97 -0.02 -12.54
N ILE A 108 -5.87 1.32 -12.64
CA ILE A 108 -6.95 2.14 -13.19
C ILE A 108 -7.14 1.89 -14.71
N GLU A 109 -6.07 1.54 -15.46
CA GLU A 109 -6.20 1.21 -16.88
C GLU A 109 -7.08 -0.03 -17.06
N HIS A 110 -6.86 -1.07 -16.25
CA HIS A 110 -7.72 -2.27 -16.26
C HIS A 110 -9.19 -1.92 -16.00
N LEU A 111 -9.47 -1.10 -14.98
CA LEU A 111 -10.83 -0.69 -14.64
C LEU A 111 -11.48 0.17 -15.73
N ALA A 112 -10.72 1.08 -16.34
CA ALA A 112 -11.20 1.93 -17.43
C ALA A 112 -11.55 1.09 -18.69
N ARG A 113 -10.70 0.11 -19.04
CA ARG A 113 -10.99 -0.82 -20.13
C ARG A 113 -12.22 -1.67 -19.88
N LYS A 114 -12.38 -2.17 -18.64
CA LYS A 114 -13.58 -2.88 -18.20
C LYS A 114 -14.83 -2.02 -18.34
N TYR A 115 -14.75 -0.75 -17.93
CA TYR A 115 -15.85 0.22 -18.06
C TYR A 115 -16.26 0.42 -19.52
N ILE A 116 -15.31 0.67 -20.42
CA ILE A 116 -15.58 0.86 -21.85
C ILE A 116 -16.25 -0.40 -22.44
N SER A 117 -15.71 -1.58 -22.14
CA SER A 117 -16.29 -2.85 -22.60
C SER A 117 -17.74 -3.06 -22.10
N GLN A 118 -18.03 -2.69 -20.87
CA GLN A 118 -19.39 -2.76 -20.32
C GLN A 118 -20.32 -1.75 -20.98
N LEU A 119 -19.83 -0.54 -21.25
CA LEU A 119 -20.59 0.49 -21.96
C LEU A 119 -20.96 0.03 -23.39
N ASP A 120 -19.99 -0.50 -24.12
CA ASP A 120 -20.18 -1.00 -25.50
C ASP A 120 -21.18 -2.19 -25.56
N SER A 121 -21.24 -2.99 -24.48
CA SER A 121 -22.21 -4.08 -24.34
C SER A 121 -23.62 -3.61 -23.94
N GLY A 122 -23.84 -2.31 -23.78
CA GLY A 122 -25.15 -1.75 -23.40
C GLY A 122 -25.48 -1.84 -21.91
N ASN A 123 -24.48 -2.07 -21.04
CA ASN A 123 -24.70 -2.11 -19.60
C ASN A 123 -25.05 -0.72 -19.05
N SER A 124 -26.30 -0.51 -18.66
CA SER A 124 -26.79 0.80 -18.16
C SER A 124 -26.20 1.25 -16.82
N VAL A 125 -25.55 0.34 -16.08
CA VAL A 125 -24.93 0.64 -14.78
C VAL A 125 -23.40 0.62 -14.83
N ALA A 126 -22.81 0.61 -16.01
CA ALA A 126 -21.34 0.54 -16.20
C ALA A 126 -20.59 1.62 -15.42
N SER A 127 -21.07 2.87 -15.43
CA SER A 127 -20.45 3.98 -14.68
C SER A 127 -20.52 3.79 -13.16
N ILE A 128 -21.63 3.26 -12.65
CA ILE A 128 -21.77 2.97 -11.21
C ILE A 128 -20.76 1.89 -10.83
N SER A 129 -20.71 0.80 -11.59
CA SER A 129 -19.77 -0.31 -11.35
C SER A 129 -18.31 0.18 -11.39
N PHE A 130 -17.95 1.07 -12.36
CA PHE A 130 -16.61 1.62 -12.46
C PHE A 130 -16.23 2.41 -11.19
N ILE A 131 -17.09 3.32 -10.74
CA ILE A 131 -16.82 4.12 -9.54
C ILE A 131 -16.76 3.24 -8.27
N GLU A 132 -17.58 2.19 -8.19
CA GLU A 132 -17.51 1.21 -7.09
C GLU A 132 -16.21 0.42 -7.12
N ASP A 133 -15.80 -0.08 -8.28
CA ASP A 133 -14.56 -0.86 -8.46
C ASP A 133 -13.30 -0.02 -8.17
N THR A 134 -13.33 1.29 -8.43
CA THR A 134 -12.20 2.19 -8.06
C THR A 134 -12.10 2.43 -6.56
N LEU A 135 -13.12 2.14 -5.77
CA LEU A 135 -13.24 2.51 -4.36
C LEU A 135 -13.08 4.02 -4.07
N MET A 136 -13.17 4.88 -5.09
CA MET A 136 -13.12 6.35 -4.94
C MET A 136 -14.50 6.95 -4.65
N GLY A 137 -15.57 6.21 -4.95
CA GLY A 137 -16.94 6.68 -4.79
C GLY A 137 -17.42 6.68 -3.34
N ILE A 138 -18.08 7.76 -2.94
CA ILE A 138 -18.72 7.87 -1.62
C ILE A 138 -20.22 7.62 -1.78
N LYS A 139 -20.69 6.40 -1.43
CA LYS A 139 -22.12 6.02 -1.53
C LYS A 139 -23.03 6.82 -0.61
N GLN A 140 -22.54 7.20 0.56
CA GLN A 140 -23.30 7.98 1.56
C GLN A 140 -22.39 8.98 2.24
N ARG A 141 -22.84 10.23 2.32
CA ARG A 141 -22.10 11.26 3.06
C ARG A 141 -22.00 10.87 4.54
N PRO A 142 -20.80 11.00 5.15
CA PRO A 142 -20.65 10.81 6.60
C PRO A 142 -21.61 11.71 7.37
N LYS A 143 -22.36 11.15 8.33
CA LYS A 143 -23.27 11.91 9.19
C LYS A 143 -22.72 11.97 10.62
N GLY A 144 -22.78 13.17 11.20
CA GLY A 144 -22.35 13.44 12.58
C GLY A 144 -20.83 13.26 12.79
N LEU A 145 -20.37 13.57 14.00
CA LEU A 145 -18.95 13.55 14.38
C LEU A 145 -18.30 12.16 14.22
N LYS A 146 -19.02 11.09 14.56
CA LYS A 146 -18.52 9.71 14.38
C LYS A 146 -18.31 9.36 12.91
N GLY A 147 -19.24 9.78 12.03
CA GLY A 147 -19.10 9.57 10.59
C GLY A 147 -17.93 10.34 10.01
N PHE A 148 -17.73 11.59 10.45
CA PHE A 148 -16.61 12.42 10.03
C PHE A 148 -15.25 11.81 10.47
N ILE A 149 -15.12 11.38 11.73
CA ILE A 149 -13.91 10.72 12.25
C ILE A 149 -13.63 9.44 11.46
N LYS A 150 -14.64 8.61 11.23
CA LYS A 150 -14.49 7.37 10.45
C LYS A 150 -14.08 7.63 9.00
N SER A 151 -14.60 8.68 8.37
CA SER A 151 -14.24 9.08 7.01
C SER A 151 -12.80 9.60 6.92
N TYR A 152 -12.35 10.32 7.93
CA TYR A 152 -11.00 10.90 7.96
C TYR A 152 -9.89 9.89 8.32
N TYR A 153 -10.20 8.96 9.23
CA TYR A 153 -9.22 7.97 9.70
C TYR A 153 -9.43 6.56 9.10
N GLY A 154 -10.49 6.35 8.33
CA GLY A 154 -10.77 5.06 7.70
C GLY A 154 -10.06 4.95 6.35
N ASN A 155 -9.04 4.11 6.25
CA ASN A 155 -8.32 3.79 5.01
C ASN A 155 -9.12 2.87 4.07
N SER A 156 -10.42 3.06 3.94
CA SER A 156 -11.26 2.21 3.10
C SER A 156 -11.50 2.75 1.68
N HIS A 157 -11.10 3.99 1.42
CA HIS A 157 -11.25 4.65 0.12
C HIS A 157 -9.89 4.83 -0.53
N HIS A 158 -9.85 4.63 -1.86
CA HIS A 158 -8.72 5.04 -2.65
C HIS A 158 -8.78 6.55 -2.87
N LEU A 159 -7.67 7.23 -2.64
CA LEU A 159 -7.56 8.67 -2.87
C LEU A 159 -6.93 8.97 -4.22
N TRP A 160 -6.04 8.08 -4.71
CA TRP A 160 -5.39 8.24 -6.00
C TRP A 160 -5.15 6.89 -6.66
N MET A 161 -5.51 6.78 -7.92
CA MET A 161 -5.36 5.54 -8.69
C MET A 161 -4.25 5.68 -9.72
N TRP A 162 -3.56 4.57 -9.99
CA TRP A 162 -2.40 4.53 -10.87
C TRP A 162 -2.59 3.58 -12.05
N ASP A 163 -2.03 3.95 -13.20
CA ASP A 163 -1.64 3.02 -14.24
C ASP A 163 -0.11 2.80 -14.21
N HIS A 164 0.36 1.86 -15.01
CA HIS A 164 1.79 1.56 -15.05
C HIS A 164 2.66 2.76 -15.48
N LYS A 165 2.20 3.56 -16.44
CA LYS A 165 3.02 4.66 -17.00
C LYS A 165 3.16 5.79 -16.00
N SER A 166 2.05 6.20 -15.40
CA SER A 166 2.05 7.28 -14.41
C SER A 166 2.81 6.88 -13.14
N LEU A 167 2.63 5.64 -12.64
CA LEU A 167 3.37 5.14 -11.49
C LEU A 167 4.88 5.05 -11.78
N ALA A 168 5.26 4.57 -12.95
CA ALA A 168 6.68 4.49 -13.34
C ALA A 168 7.32 5.88 -13.44
N GLU A 169 6.61 6.89 -13.95
CA GLU A 169 7.12 8.25 -14.03
C GLU A 169 7.31 8.89 -12.65
N GLU A 170 6.36 8.69 -11.72
CA GLU A 170 6.50 9.17 -10.33
C GLU A 170 7.69 8.48 -9.61
N LEU A 171 7.88 7.17 -9.83
CA LEU A 171 9.04 6.47 -9.28
C LEU A 171 10.36 7.02 -9.85
N LYS A 172 10.41 7.30 -11.16
CA LYS A 172 11.57 7.90 -11.80
C LYS A 172 11.85 9.32 -11.26
N ASN A 173 10.81 10.13 -11.07
CA ASN A 173 10.93 11.47 -10.49
C ASN A 173 11.45 11.43 -9.03
N ALA A 174 11.11 10.38 -8.27
CA ALA A 174 11.65 10.14 -6.93
C ALA A 174 13.09 9.61 -6.93
N GLY A 175 13.71 9.37 -8.11
CA GLY A 175 15.10 8.95 -8.26
C GLY A 175 15.32 7.45 -8.48
N PHE A 176 14.25 6.64 -8.50
CA PHE A 176 14.37 5.20 -8.77
C PHE A 176 14.79 4.94 -10.22
N THR A 177 15.54 3.85 -10.39
CA THR A 177 16.08 3.39 -11.67
C THR A 177 15.66 1.93 -11.93
N GLN A 178 15.98 1.39 -13.11
CA GLN A 178 15.67 0.01 -13.48
C GLN A 178 14.19 -0.37 -13.22
N ILE A 179 13.30 0.56 -13.53
CA ILE A 179 11.85 0.41 -13.32
C ILE A 179 11.28 -0.61 -14.30
N ARG A 180 10.71 -1.70 -13.79
CA ARG A 180 10.10 -2.74 -14.62
C ARG A 180 8.74 -3.17 -14.09
N LYS A 181 7.86 -3.63 -14.97
CA LYS A 181 6.71 -4.42 -14.56
C LYS A 181 7.20 -5.70 -13.91
N CYS A 182 6.59 -6.07 -12.80
CA CYS A 182 6.89 -7.33 -12.15
C CYS A 182 5.64 -8.22 -12.02
N ARG A 183 5.88 -9.50 -11.75
CA ARG A 183 4.86 -10.51 -11.51
C ARG A 183 5.08 -11.15 -10.15
N TYR A 184 4.11 -11.91 -9.70
CA TYR A 184 4.24 -12.70 -8.49
C TYR A 184 5.49 -13.60 -8.54
N ASN A 185 6.32 -13.51 -7.50
CA ASN A 185 7.54 -14.29 -7.32
C ASN A 185 8.61 -14.19 -8.44
N ASP A 186 8.66 -13.06 -9.18
CA ASP A 186 9.65 -12.84 -10.24
C ASP A 186 10.83 -11.93 -9.84
N SER A 187 10.99 -11.63 -8.56
CA SER A 187 12.15 -10.88 -8.07
C SER A 187 13.41 -11.73 -8.13
N GLU A 188 14.55 -11.08 -8.41
CA GLU A 188 15.87 -11.72 -8.28
C GLU A 188 16.22 -12.04 -6.81
N ASP A 189 15.59 -11.35 -5.86
CA ASP A 189 15.79 -11.55 -4.42
C ASP A 189 14.65 -12.38 -3.84
N ASP A 190 14.96 -13.60 -3.45
CA ASP A 190 14.01 -14.57 -2.89
C ASP A 190 13.32 -14.10 -1.60
N MET A 191 13.85 -13.07 -0.95
CA MET A 191 13.21 -12.52 0.25
C MET A 191 11.82 -11.93 -0.01
N PHE A 192 11.53 -11.49 -1.23
CA PHE A 192 10.20 -10.98 -1.59
C PHE A 192 9.12 -12.07 -1.55
N LYS A 193 9.48 -13.34 -1.73
CA LYS A 193 8.54 -14.47 -1.63
C LYS A 193 7.87 -14.59 -0.26
N TYR A 194 8.46 -14.03 0.80
CA TYR A 194 7.87 -14.06 2.14
C TYR A 194 6.72 -13.07 2.33
N VAL A 195 6.67 -12.00 1.53
CA VAL A 195 5.68 -10.91 1.67
C VAL A 195 4.68 -10.86 0.53
N GLU A 196 4.99 -11.50 -0.60
CA GLU A 196 4.11 -11.50 -1.76
C GLU A 196 2.93 -12.48 -1.59
N ASP A 197 1.75 -12.06 -2.06
CA ASP A 197 0.54 -12.85 -2.17
C ASP A 197 0.02 -12.73 -3.60
N GLU A 198 -0.15 -13.86 -4.31
CA GLU A 198 -0.55 -13.90 -5.71
C GLU A 198 -1.86 -13.15 -5.97
N SER A 199 -2.80 -13.21 -5.03
CA SER A 199 -4.09 -12.54 -5.14
C SER A 199 -3.96 -11.02 -5.29
N ARG A 200 -2.89 -10.43 -4.75
CA ARG A 200 -2.61 -8.99 -4.79
C ARG A 200 -2.15 -8.51 -6.16
N PHE A 201 -1.66 -9.42 -7.01
CA PHE A 201 -1.22 -9.09 -8.38
C PHE A 201 -2.37 -9.10 -9.39
N LYS A 202 -3.53 -9.62 -9.01
CA LYS A 202 -4.69 -9.70 -9.92
C LYS A 202 -5.26 -8.30 -10.17
N ASN A 203 -5.35 -7.91 -11.45
CA ASN A 203 -5.87 -6.60 -11.88
C ASN A 203 -5.13 -5.41 -11.23
N ALA A 204 -3.83 -5.57 -11.02
CA ALA A 204 -2.98 -4.61 -10.36
C ALA A 204 -1.79 -4.21 -11.24
N VAL A 205 -1.27 -3.02 -11.00
CA VAL A 205 0.06 -2.59 -11.44
C VAL A 205 1.05 -3.03 -10.39
N ALA A 206 1.98 -3.88 -10.78
CA ALA A 206 3.11 -4.27 -9.94
C ALA A 206 4.41 -3.80 -10.60
N ILE A 207 5.22 -3.08 -9.84
CA ILE A 207 6.50 -2.52 -10.28
C ILE A 207 7.60 -2.95 -9.32
N GLU A 208 8.75 -3.31 -9.91
CA GLU A 208 10.02 -3.43 -9.21
C GLU A 208 10.98 -2.37 -9.75
N CYS A 209 11.71 -1.72 -8.86
CA CYS A 209 12.71 -0.71 -9.21
C CYS A 209 13.87 -0.71 -8.19
N ARG A 210 14.93 0.02 -8.49
CA ARG A 210 16.13 0.11 -7.66
C ARG A 210 16.48 1.57 -7.33
N LYS A 211 17.09 1.75 -6.15
CA LYS A 211 17.78 2.98 -5.81
C LYS A 211 19.11 3.09 -6.52
#